data_9009bc5c0aa680888bb9a06f9652d5d8
#
_entry.id   9009bc5c0aa680888bb9a06f9652d5d8
#
_cell.length_a   1.000
_cell.length_b   1.000
_cell.length_c   1.000
_cell.angle_alpha   90.00
_cell.angle_beta   90.00
_cell.angle_gamma   90.00
#
_symmetry.space_group_name_H-M   'P 1'
#
loop_
_entity.id
_entity.type
_entity.pdbx_description
1 polymer ?
#
loop_
_entity_poly.entity_id
_entity_poly.type
_entity_poly.pdbx_seq_one_letter_code
_entity_poly.pdbx_strand_id
1 'polypeptide(L)'
;MVVETTNRGERAYDIYSRLLKERIIFVTGPIEDMVSSLVCAQLLFLESENPKKDIAFYINSPGGIVTSGLAIYDTMQYIKPSISTVCIGQAASMGSMLLAAGEKQKRYALPNSRIMIHQPSGGAQGQATDIEIQAREILALRERLNNIYVKHTGQELETIEQALERDKYMTPEEAADFGLIDEVVFQRPESEEDEGEFGNGDGEDEVKD
;
A
#
# COMPACT_ATOMS: atom_id res chain seq x y z
N MET A 1 -19.03 -5.77 14.90
CA MET A 1 -20.03 -5.75 13.80
C MET A 1 -20.58 -4.33 13.67
N VAL A 2 -20.67 -3.80 12.46
CA VAL A 2 -21.26 -2.49 12.14
C VAL A 2 -22.61 -2.74 11.47
N VAL A 3 -23.68 -2.10 11.98
CA VAL A 3 -25.04 -2.26 11.42
C VAL A 3 -25.39 -1.00 10.65
N GLU A 4 -25.73 -1.15 9.38
CA GLU A 4 -26.27 -0.07 8.54
C GLU A 4 -27.79 -0.27 8.39
N THR A 5 -28.55 0.76 8.66
CA THR A 5 -29.99 0.80 8.41
C THR A 5 -30.24 1.49 7.07
N THR A 6 -30.86 0.78 6.15
CA THR A 6 -31.23 1.30 4.82
C THR A 6 -32.73 1.19 4.62
N ASN A 7 -33.28 1.83 3.59
CA ASN A 7 -34.68 1.69 3.18
C ASN A 7 -35.10 0.24 2.87
N ARG A 8 -34.12 -0.69 2.75
CA ARG A 8 -34.32 -2.11 2.48
C ARG A 8 -34.12 -3.01 3.71
N GLY A 9 -33.91 -2.40 4.89
CA GLY A 9 -33.67 -3.09 6.16
C GLY A 9 -32.26 -2.89 6.70
N GLU A 10 -31.96 -3.61 7.77
CA GLU A 10 -30.64 -3.58 8.44
C GLU A 10 -29.69 -4.60 7.81
N ARG A 11 -28.44 -4.19 7.62
CA ARG A 11 -27.33 -5.07 7.20
C ARG A 11 -26.19 -4.97 8.19
N ALA A 12 -25.69 -6.11 8.63
CA ALA A 12 -24.52 -6.20 9.50
C ALA A 12 -23.26 -6.53 8.67
N TYR A 13 -22.19 -5.78 8.93
CA TYR A 13 -20.87 -5.98 8.32
C TYR A 13 -19.84 -6.19 9.41
N ASP A 14 -18.78 -6.98 9.12
CA ASP A 14 -17.53 -6.84 9.86
C ASP A 14 -16.87 -5.50 9.49
N ILE A 15 -15.92 -5.04 10.31
CA ILE A 15 -15.33 -3.72 10.12
C ILE A 15 -14.55 -3.62 8.80
N TYR A 16 -13.84 -4.68 8.38
CA TYR A 16 -13.08 -4.65 7.13
C TYR A 16 -13.98 -4.63 5.89
N SER A 17 -15.07 -5.42 5.90
CA SER A 17 -16.07 -5.38 4.83
C SER A 17 -16.76 -4.02 4.75
N ARG A 18 -16.99 -3.36 5.90
CA ARG A 18 -17.55 -2.02 5.91
C ARG A 18 -16.58 -0.98 5.34
N LEU A 19 -15.31 -1.05 5.71
CA LEU A 19 -14.27 -0.16 5.19
C LEU A 19 -13.97 -0.41 3.71
N LEU A 20 -14.11 -1.64 3.23
CA LEU A 20 -13.97 -1.95 1.80
C LEU A 20 -15.01 -1.21 0.94
N LYS A 21 -16.22 -0.97 1.45
CA LYS A 21 -17.22 -0.12 0.77
C LYS A 21 -16.76 1.33 0.60
N GLU A 22 -15.93 1.83 1.52
CA GLU A 22 -15.24 3.13 1.41
C GLU A 22 -13.93 3.04 0.61
N ARG A 23 -13.73 1.95 -0.13
CA ARG A 23 -12.54 1.69 -0.95
C ARG A 23 -11.24 1.63 -0.16
N ILE A 24 -11.32 1.19 1.09
CA ILE A 24 -10.17 1.05 2.00
C ILE A 24 -9.79 -0.43 2.10
N ILE A 25 -8.54 -0.75 1.77
CA ILE A 25 -7.94 -2.08 1.90
C ILE A 25 -6.85 -2.05 2.97
N PHE A 26 -6.82 -3.08 3.82
CA PHE A 26 -5.77 -3.28 4.82
C PHE A 26 -4.83 -4.41 4.42
N VAL A 27 -3.52 -4.13 4.43
CA VAL A 27 -2.46 -5.14 4.35
C VAL A 27 -1.79 -5.20 5.72
N THR A 28 -2.26 -6.13 6.56
CA THR A 28 -1.79 -6.26 7.94
C THR A 28 -1.21 -7.65 8.19
N GLY A 29 -0.12 -7.69 8.99
CA GLY A 29 0.59 -8.93 9.29
C GLY A 29 1.45 -9.44 8.13
N PRO A 30 1.90 -10.71 8.19
CA PRO A 30 2.74 -11.30 7.14
C PRO A 30 2.02 -11.39 5.79
N ILE A 31 2.76 -11.10 4.71
CA ILE A 31 2.27 -11.23 3.33
C ILE A 31 2.48 -12.69 2.90
N GLU A 32 1.39 -13.44 2.88
CA GLU A 32 1.32 -14.84 2.50
C GLU A 32 0.30 -15.04 1.36
N ASP A 33 0.23 -16.23 0.77
CA ASP A 33 -0.60 -16.51 -0.40
C ASP A 33 -2.08 -16.21 -0.19
N MET A 34 -2.63 -16.50 1.00
CA MET A 34 -4.03 -16.21 1.32
C MET A 34 -4.30 -14.72 1.41
N VAL A 35 -3.41 -13.97 2.06
CA VAL A 35 -3.50 -12.50 2.15
C VAL A 35 -3.38 -11.89 0.76
N SER A 36 -2.42 -12.35 -0.03
CA SER A 36 -2.21 -11.89 -1.40
C SER A 36 -3.45 -12.12 -2.27
N SER A 37 -4.00 -13.33 -2.24
CA SER A 37 -5.20 -13.67 -3.02
C SER A 37 -6.40 -12.80 -2.64
N LEU A 38 -6.61 -12.57 -1.34
CA LEU A 38 -7.70 -11.72 -0.85
C LEU A 38 -7.53 -10.26 -1.29
N VAL A 39 -6.32 -9.71 -1.13
CA VAL A 39 -6.02 -8.32 -1.51
C VAL A 39 -6.18 -8.12 -3.01
N CYS A 40 -5.65 -9.03 -3.84
CA CYS A 40 -5.84 -8.98 -5.30
C CYS A 40 -7.33 -9.03 -5.68
N ALA A 41 -8.11 -9.90 -5.04
CA ALA A 41 -9.56 -9.97 -5.29
C ALA A 41 -10.29 -8.67 -4.90
N GLN A 42 -9.91 -8.06 -3.77
CA GLN A 42 -10.47 -6.77 -3.33
C GLN A 42 -10.13 -5.64 -4.31
N LEU A 43 -8.88 -5.58 -4.82
CA LEU A 43 -8.46 -4.59 -5.82
C LEU A 43 -9.27 -4.71 -7.11
N LEU A 44 -9.41 -5.93 -7.65
CA LEU A 44 -10.21 -6.20 -8.85
C LEU A 44 -11.70 -5.90 -8.65
N PHE A 45 -12.24 -6.23 -7.47
CA PHE A 45 -13.62 -5.91 -7.12
C PHE A 45 -13.85 -4.39 -7.09
N LEU A 46 -12.99 -3.62 -6.43
CA LEU A 46 -13.11 -2.17 -6.36
C LEU A 46 -12.94 -1.49 -7.71
N GLU A 47 -12.06 -2.02 -8.59
CA GLU A 47 -11.98 -1.55 -9.97
C GLU A 47 -13.30 -1.78 -10.71
N SER A 48 -13.92 -2.96 -10.57
CA SER A 48 -15.19 -3.28 -11.22
C SER A 48 -16.35 -2.39 -10.77
N GLU A 49 -16.34 -1.97 -9.48
CA GLU A 49 -17.34 -1.06 -8.92
C GLU A 49 -17.18 0.38 -9.45
N ASN A 50 -15.96 0.90 -9.46
CA ASN A 50 -15.66 2.23 -10.00
C ASN A 50 -14.18 2.35 -10.39
N PRO A 51 -13.85 2.31 -11.69
CA PRO A 51 -12.47 2.36 -12.16
C PRO A 51 -11.83 3.77 -12.09
N LYS A 52 -12.58 4.80 -11.68
CA LYS A 52 -12.11 6.20 -11.63
C LYS A 52 -11.83 6.69 -10.22
N LYS A 53 -12.40 6.04 -9.19
CA LYS A 53 -12.18 6.44 -7.80
C LYS A 53 -10.95 5.76 -7.24
N ASP A 54 -10.17 6.52 -6.48
CA ASP A 54 -8.97 6.05 -5.79
C ASP A 54 -9.28 4.91 -4.80
N ILE A 55 -8.26 4.11 -4.52
CA ILE A 55 -8.27 3.07 -3.50
C ILE A 55 -7.25 3.46 -2.43
N ALA A 56 -7.66 3.45 -1.17
CA ALA A 56 -6.77 3.70 -0.03
C ALA A 56 -6.22 2.37 0.53
N PHE A 57 -4.90 2.28 0.59
CA PHE A 57 -4.17 1.07 0.96
C PHE A 57 -3.41 1.29 2.26
N TYR A 58 -3.93 0.76 3.37
CA TYR A 58 -3.32 0.88 4.69
C TYR A 58 -2.40 -0.30 4.98
N ILE A 59 -1.13 -0.03 5.27
CA ILE A 59 -0.08 -1.05 5.41
C ILE A 59 0.44 -1.06 6.85
N ASN A 60 0.36 -2.23 7.49
CA ASN A 60 1.00 -2.56 8.75
C ASN A 60 1.55 -3.99 8.68
N SER A 61 2.68 -4.14 7.99
CA SER A 61 3.19 -5.46 7.62
C SER A 61 4.71 -5.56 7.82
N PRO A 62 5.20 -6.68 8.37
CA PRO A 62 6.62 -7.00 8.40
C PRO A 62 7.16 -7.48 7.03
N GLY A 63 6.34 -7.55 5.99
CA GLY A 63 6.66 -8.20 4.72
C GLY A 63 6.27 -9.67 4.71
N GLY A 64 6.93 -10.48 3.89
CA GLY A 64 6.62 -11.90 3.78
C GLY A 64 7.10 -12.52 2.47
N ILE A 65 6.32 -13.42 1.89
CA ILE A 65 6.66 -14.18 0.68
C ILE A 65 6.77 -13.24 -0.52
N VAL A 66 7.92 -13.26 -1.20
CA VAL A 66 8.22 -12.36 -2.33
C VAL A 66 7.19 -12.50 -3.46
N THR A 67 6.86 -13.72 -3.86
CA THR A 67 5.90 -13.97 -4.95
C THR A 67 4.49 -13.51 -4.59
N SER A 68 4.08 -13.67 -3.33
CA SER A 68 2.78 -13.16 -2.83
C SER A 68 2.75 -11.63 -2.84
N GLY A 69 3.85 -10.97 -2.44
CA GLY A 69 3.98 -9.52 -2.52
C GLY A 69 4.01 -9.00 -3.96
N LEU A 70 4.70 -9.68 -4.87
CA LEU A 70 4.72 -9.34 -6.30
C LEU A 70 3.33 -9.48 -6.94
N ALA A 71 2.53 -10.47 -6.56
CA ALA A 71 1.15 -10.60 -7.04
C ALA A 71 0.28 -9.41 -6.66
N ILE A 72 0.42 -8.90 -5.41
CA ILE A 72 -0.25 -7.66 -4.99
C ILE A 72 0.27 -6.48 -5.80
N TYR A 73 1.61 -6.34 -5.90
CA TYR A 73 2.26 -5.26 -6.64
C TYR A 73 1.78 -5.19 -8.09
N ASP A 74 1.84 -6.32 -8.81
CA ASP A 74 1.42 -6.37 -10.20
C ASP A 74 -0.07 -6.04 -10.35
N THR A 75 -0.92 -6.49 -9.43
CA THR A 75 -2.35 -6.14 -9.42
C THR A 75 -2.55 -4.65 -9.18
N MET A 76 -1.80 -4.02 -8.25
CA MET A 76 -1.83 -2.57 -8.02
C MET A 76 -1.48 -1.79 -9.29
N GLN A 77 -0.49 -2.26 -10.06
CA GLN A 77 -0.07 -1.60 -11.31
C GLN A 77 -0.99 -1.91 -12.50
N TYR A 78 -1.73 -3.01 -12.45
CA TYR A 78 -2.59 -3.49 -13.54
C TYR A 78 -3.94 -2.78 -13.59
N ILE A 79 -4.54 -2.49 -12.43
CA ILE A 79 -5.86 -1.86 -12.33
C ILE A 79 -5.82 -0.37 -12.68
N LYS A 80 -6.97 0.19 -13.06
CA LYS A 80 -7.09 1.60 -13.48
C LYS A 80 -7.14 2.60 -12.32
N PRO A 81 -7.78 2.30 -11.17
CA PRO A 81 -7.80 3.23 -10.04
C PRO A 81 -6.40 3.57 -9.55
N SER A 82 -6.14 4.84 -9.22
CA SER A 82 -4.95 5.22 -8.47
C SER A 82 -5.01 4.65 -7.06
N ILE A 83 -3.84 4.21 -6.56
CA ILE A 83 -3.74 3.65 -5.21
C ILE A 83 -2.96 4.61 -4.33
N SER A 84 -3.63 5.14 -3.31
CA SER A 84 -3.00 5.85 -2.21
C SER A 84 -2.50 4.85 -1.18
N THR A 85 -1.26 4.97 -0.72
CA THR A 85 -0.68 4.08 0.28
C THR A 85 -0.36 4.82 1.58
N VAL A 86 -0.67 4.21 2.71
CA VAL A 86 -0.44 4.79 4.04
C VAL A 86 0.22 3.75 4.95
N CYS A 87 1.42 4.04 5.42
CA CYS A 87 2.07 3.22 6.46
C CYS A 87 1.50 3.57 7.84
N ILE A 88 0.93 2.55 8.51
CA ILE A 88 0.50 2.61 9.90
C ILE A 88 1.28 1.56 10.70
N GLY A 89 2.01 1.97 11.74
CA GLY A 89 2.86 1.06 12.51
C GLY A 89 4.15 0.69 11.79
N GLN A 90 4.10 -0.23 10.81
CA GLN A 90 5.30 -0.58 10.04
C GLN A 90 5.00 -0.97 8.59
N ALA A 91 5.97 -0.70 7.73
CA ALA A 91 6.04 -1.26 6.39
C ALA A 91 7.47 -1.78 6.15
N ALA A 92 7.67 -3.09 6.27
CA ALA A 92 8.98 -3.70 6.15
C ALA A 92 9.06 -4.67 4.96
N SER A 93 10.24 -4.78 4.33
CA SER A 93 10.49 -5.74 3.25
C SER A 93 9.45 -5.59 2.13
N MET A 94 8.72 -6.66 1.78
CA MET A 94 7.64 -6.59 0.79
C MET A 94 6.57 -5.53 1.15
N GLY A 95 6.34 -5.26 2.43
CA GLY A 95 5.44 -4.19 2.87
C GLY A 95 5.93 -2.79 2.45
N SER A 96 7.24 -2.52 2.54
CA SER A 96 7.82 -1.25 2.08
C SER A 96 7.81 -1.11 0.56
N MET A 97 7.93 -2.21 -0.17
CA MET A 97 7.79 -2.21 -1.63
C MET A 97 6.35 -1.83 -2.04
N LEU A 98 5.33 -2.42 -1.38
CA LEU A 98 3.94 -2.06 -1.64
C LEU A 98 3.64 -0.61 -1.26
N LEU A 99 4.24 -0.10 -0.18
CA LEU A 99 4.13 1.31 0.22
C LEU A 99 4.67 2.23 -0.87
N ALA A 100 5.87 1.96 -1.36
CA ALA A 100 6.50 2.74 -2.42
C ALA A 100 5.78 2.64 -3.78
N ALA A 101 5.02 1.56 -3.99
CA ALA A 101 4.31 1.27 -5.24
C ALA A 101 3.00 2.05 -5.41
N GLY A 102 2.59 2.84 -4.43
CA GLY A 102 1.47 3.77 -4.54
C GLY A 102 1.68 4.83 -5.61
N GLU A 103 0.60 5.51 -5.99
CA GLU A 103 0.64 6.63 -6.92
C GLU A 103 1.52 7.76 -6.38
N LYS A 104 2.34 8.37 -7.22
CA LYS A 104 3.16 9.53 -6.83
C LYS A 104 2.28 10.63 -6.25
N GLN A 105 2.77 11.27 -5.19
CA GLN A 105 2.07 12.28 -4.39
C GLN A 105 0.91 11.72 -3.55
N LYS A 106 0.73 10.39 -3.50
CA LYS A 106 -0.29 9.71 -2.68
C LYS A 106 0.29 8.60 -1.80
N ARG A 107 1.59 8.69 -1.47
CA ARG A 107 2.28 7.72 -0.61
C ARG A 107 2.61 8.37 0.73
N TYR A 108 2.03 7.86 1.79
CA TYR A 108 2.05 8.50 3.10
C TYR A 108 2.57 7.57 4.20
N ALA A 109 3.04 8.17 5.28
CA ALA A 109 3.33 7.47 6.52
C ALA A 109 2.86 8.28 7.72
N LEU A 110 2.35 7.61 8.76
CA LEU A 110 2.06 8.26 10.03
C LEU A 110 3.37 8.51 10.81
N PRO A 111 3.45 9.55 11.66
CA PRO A 111 4.71 10.07 12.20
C PRO A 111 5.47 9.09 13.11
N ASN A 112 4.81 8.09 13.68
CA ASN A 112 5.43 7.08 14.54
C ASN A 112 5.56 5.71 13.84
N SER A 113 5.35 5.65 12.53
CA SER A 113 5.52 4.42 11.76
C SER A 113 6.99 4.13 11.48
N ARG A 114 7.29 2.92 11.04
CA ARG A 114 8.64 2.48 10.73
C ARG A 114 8.69 1.81 9.38
N ILE A 115 9.64 2.23 8.57
CA ILE A 115 9.85 1.66 7.23
C ILE A 115 11.17 0.90 7.23
N MET A 116 11.21 -0.29 6.63
CA MET A 116 12.44 -1.08 6.51
C MET A 116 12.55 -1.70 5.12
N ILE A 117 13.71 -1.53 4.52
CA ILE A 117 14.07 -2.13 3.26
C ILE A 117 15.27 -3.07 3.42
N HIS A 118 15.28 -4.16 2.69
CA HIS A 118 16.38 -5.11 2.59
C HIS A 118 16.24 -5.99 1.35
N GLN A 119 17.33 -6.69 0.98
CA GLN A 119 17.31 -7.67 -0.11
C GLN A 119 16.47 -8.91 0.27
N PRO A 120 15.97 -9.67 -0.73
CA PRO A 120 15.27 -10.91 -0.44
C PRO A 120 16.19 -11.91 0.26
N SER A 121 15.67 -12.59 1.26
CA SER A 121 16.34 -13.70 1.92
C SER A 121 15.79 -15.03 1.40
N GLY A 122 16.63 -16.02 1.31
CA GLY A 122 16.24 -17.37 0.90
C GLY A 122 17.28 -18.38 1.32
N GLY A 123 16.94 -19.64 1.18
CA GLY A 123 17.85 -20.77 1.43
C GLY A 123 17.57 -21.90 0.45
N ALA A 124 18.58 -22.73 0.21
CA ALA A 124 18.47 -23.90 -0.65
C ALA A 124 19.09 -25.10 0.01
N GLN A 125 18.47 -26.27 -0.18
CA GLN A 125 18.97 -27.55 0.28
C GLN A 125 18.68 -28.58 -0.81
N GLY A 126 19.63 -29.48 -1.07
CA GLY A 126 19.48 -30.52 -2.07
C GLY A 126 20.83 -30.84 -2.75
N GLN A 127 20.77 -31.39 -3.95
CA GLN A 127 21.97 -31.63 -4.77
C GLN A 127 22.57 -30.31 -5.25
N ALA A 128 23.84 -30.32 -5.62
CA ALA A 128 24.55 -29.12 -6.06
C ALA A 128 23.81 -28.33 -7.16
N THR A 129 23.25 -29.05 -8.14
CA THR A 129 22.46 -28.45 -9.23
C THR A 129 21.18 -27.78 -8.73
N ASP A 130 20.49 -28.37 -7.74
CA ASP A 130 19.29 -27.80 -7.15
C ASP A 130 19.62 -26.50 -6.41
N ILE A 131 20.72 -26.49 -5.67
CA ILE A 131 21.22 -25.30 -4.97
C ILE A 131 21.56 -24.17 -5.96
N GLU A 132 22.22 -24.52 -7.09
CA GLU A 132 22.56 -23.55 -8.13
C GLU A 132 21.30 -22.94 -8.76
N ILE A 133 20.27 -23.75 -9.08
CA ILE A 133 19.00 -23.27 -9.63
C ILE A 133 18.33 -22.29 -8.65
N GLN A 134 18.24 -22.65 -7.37
CA GLN A 134 17.65 -21.79 -6.35
C GLN A 134 18.43 -20.48 -6.16
N ALA A 135 19.76 -20.55 -6.16
CA ALA A 135 20.60 -19.36 -6.05
C ALA A 135 20.37 -18.40 -7.23
N ARG A 136 20.28 -18.90 -8.45
CA ARG A 136 19.98 -18.08 -9.64
C ARG A 136 18.60 -17.41 -9.53
N GLU A 137 17.58 -18.11 -9.04
CA GLU A 137 16.24 -17.55 -8.87
C GLU A 137 16.24 -16.44 -7.81
N ILE A 138 16.92 -16.63 -6.68
CA ILE A 138 17.03 -15.59 -5.64
C ILE A 138 17.74 -14.34 -6.18
N LEU A 139 18.80 -14.49 -6.96
CA LEU A 139 19.49 -13.38 -7.58
C LEU A 139 18.63 -12.65 -8.61
N ALA A 140 17.86 -13.37 -9.42
CA ALA A 140 16.91 -12.79 -10.36
C ALA A 140 15.77 -12.00 -9.65
N LEU A 141 15.26 -12.52 -8.53
CA LEU A 141 14.31 -11.81 -7.69
C LEU A 141 14.91 -10.55 -7.06
N ARG A 142 16.17 -10.62 -6.58
CA ARG A 142 16.87 -9.43 -6.05
C ARG A 142 16.97 -8.33 -7.11
N GLU A 143 17.41 -8.65 -8.30
CA GLU A 143 17.51 -7.68 -9.41
C GLU A 143 16.13 -7.07 -9.74
N ARG A 144 15.08 -7.89 -9.80
CA ARG A 144 13.71 -7.43 -10.05
C ARG A 144 13.23 -6.46 -8.98
N LEU A 145 13.42 -6.79 -7.70
CA LEU A 145 13.03 -5.92 -6.59
C LEU A 145 13.82 -4.61 -6.57
N ASN A 146 15.14 -4.66 -6.84
CA ASN A 146 15.96 -3.46 -6.98
C ASN A 146 15.39 -2.51 -8.04
N ASN A 147 15.05 -3.04 -9.22
CA ASN A 147 14.47 -2.25 -10.31
C ASN A 147 13.08 -1.68 -9.96
N ILE A 148 12.27 -2.38 -9.17
CA ILE A 148 11.00 -1.86 -8.66
C ILE A 148 11.26 -0.66 -7.73
N TYR A 149 12.22 -0.76 -6.80
CA TYR A 149 12.56 0.37 -5.94
C TYR A 149 13.13 1.55 -6.74
N VAL A 150 14.02 1.32 -7.71
CA VAL A 150 14.51 2.37 -8.63
C VAL A 150 13.34 3.11 -9.28
N LYS A 151 12.38 2.35 -9.85
CA LYS A 151 11.21 2.91 -10.54
C LYS A 151 10.39 3.84 -9.63
N HIS A 152 10.15 3.43 -8.38
CA HIS A 152 9.23 4.12 -7.49
C HIS A 152 9.89 5.22 -6.64
N THR A 153 11.16 5.04 -6.27
CA THR A 153 11.90 6.03 -5.47
C THR A 153 12.57 7.11 -6.32
N GLY A 154 12.94 6.78 -7.56
CA GLY A 154 13.76 7.64 -8.41
C GLY A 154 15.24 7.64 -8.04
N GLN A 155 15.67 6.76 -7.13
CA GLN A 155 17.09 6.59 -6.77
C GLN A 155 17.83 5.80 -7.85
N GLU A 156 19.14 6.04 -7.96
CA GLU A 156 20.01 5.26 -8.83
C GLU A 156 20.13 3.81 -8.35
N LEU A 157 20.33 2.87 -9.28
CA LEU A 157 20.40 1.43 -8.97
C LEU A 157 21.48 1.12 -7.92
N GLU A 158 22.66 1.73 -8.02
CA GLU A 158 23.76 1.53 -7.06
C GLU A 158 23.35 1.96 -5.64
N THR A 159 22.62 3.07 -5.50
CA THR A 159 22.08 3.54 -4.22
C THR A 159 21.10 2.54 -3.62
N ILE A 160 20.20 1.99 -4.45
CA ILE A 160 19.24 0.96 -4.05
C ILE A 160 19.96 -0.32 -3.63
N GLU A 161 20.93 -0.81 -4.40
CA GLU A 161 21.71 -2.01 -4.08
C GLU A 161 22.44 -1.89 -2.75
N GLN A 162 23.07 -0.76 -2.49
CA GLN A 162 23.75 -0.48 -1.22
C GLN A 162 22.74 -0.39 -0.05
N ALA A 163 21.60 0.25 -0.27
CA ALA A 163 20.58 0.42 0.77
C ALA A 163 19.87 -0.90 1.14
N LEU A 164 19.72 -1.81 0.17
CA LEU A 164 19.07 -3.12 0.36
C LEU A 164 20.04 -4.21 0.87
N GLU A 165 21.35 -3.96 0.92
CA GLU A 165 22.36 -4.99 1.26
C GLU A 165 22.13 -5.57 2.67
N ARG A 166 21.68 -4.76 3.62
CA ARG A 166 21.29 -5.15 4.98
C ARG A 166 20.02 -4.41 5.38
N ASP A 167 19.42 -4.83 6.49
CA ASP A 167 18.23 -4.18 7.04
C ASP A 167 18.49 -2.68 7.25
N LYS A 168 17.81 -1.86 6.46
CA LYS A 168 17.84 -0.41 6.59
C LYS A 168 16.49 0.07 7.12
N TYR A 169 16.50 0.44 8.39
CA TYR A 169 15.35 1.05 9.04
C TYR A 169 15.36 2.56 8.83
N MET A 170 14.18 3.12 8.58
CA MET A 170 13.99 4.54 8.34
C MET A 170 12.80 5.06 9.15
N THR A 171 12.93 6.29 9.65
CA THR A 171 11.78 7.07 10.10
C THR A 171 10.93 7.48 8.89
N PRO A 172 9.70 7.95 9.08
CA PRO A 172 8.89 8.46 7.98
C PRO A 172 9.57 9.59 7.18
N GLU A 173 10.26 10.51 7.86
CA GLU A 173 11.01 11.61 7.25
C GLU A 173 12.16 11.09 6.38
N GLU A 174 12.96 10.16 6.92
CA GLU A 174 14.04 9.52 6.16
C GLU A 174 13.51 8.73 4.95
N ALA A 175 12.33 8.12 5.08
CA ALA A 175 11.68 7.41 3.98
C ALA A 175 11.16 8.37 2.89
N ALA A 176 10.70 9.57 3.28
CA ALA A 176 10.33 10.63 2.34
C ALA A 176 11.56 11.17 1.60
N ASP A 177 12.64 11.47 2.31
CA ASP A 177 13.91 11.91 1.73
C ASP A 177 14.50 10.85 0.77
N PHE A 178 14.32 9.57 1.09
CA PHE A 178 14.75 8.46 0.24
C PHE A 178 13.83 8.24 -0.98
N GLY A 179 12.60 8.76 -0.96
CA GLY A 179 11.63 8.64 -2.05
C GLY A 179 10.69 7.43 -1.95
N LEU A 180 10.67 6.73 -0.82
CA LEU A 180 9.74 5.62 -0.59
C LEU A 180 8.31 6.10 -0.37
N ILE A 181 8.14 7.28 0.21
CA ILE A 181 6.87 7.96 0.40
C ILE A 181 6.98 9.41 -0.09
N ASP A 182 5.86 10.09 -0.15
CA ASP A 182 5.81 11.49 -0.57
C ASP A 182 5.66 12.44 0.62
N GLU A 183 4.96 12.02 1.69
CA GLU A 183 4.65 12.91 2.82
C GLU A 183 4.43 12.14 4.13
N VAL A 184 4.80 12.80 5.24
CA VAL A 184 4.47 12.37 6.61
C VAL A 184 3.20 13.11 7.03
N VAL A 185 2.12 12.37 7.30
CA VAL A 185 0.81 12.96 7.60
C VAL A 185 0.43 12.78 9.06
N PHE A 186 0.04 13.88 9.72
CA PHE A 186 -0.41 13.91 11.12
C PHE A 186 -1.93 13.82 11.23
N GLN A 187 -2.64 14.23 10.17
CA GLN A 187 -4.09 14.19 10.06
C GLN A 187 -4.44 13.66 8.67
N ARG A 188 -5.62 13.04 8.56
CA ARG A 188 -6.10 12.59 7.26
C ARG A 188 -6.29 13.79 6.34
N PRO A 189 -5.71 13.78 5.11
CA PRO A 189 -5.99 14.83 4.14
C PRO A 189 -7.50 14.92 3.87
N GLU A 190 -8.00 16.14 3.74
CA GLU A 190 -9.38 16.37 3.32
C GLU A 190 -9.58 15.80 1.91
N SER A 191 -10.66 15.08 1.69
CA SER A 191 -11.01 14.59 0.37
C SER A 191 -11.66 15.73 -0.44
N GLU A 192 -11.41 15.78 -1.75
CA GLU A 192 -12.07 16.77 -2.63
C GLU A 192 -13.62 16.70 -2.57
N GLU A 193 -14.18 15.62 -2.01
CA GLU A 193 -15.63 15.46 -1.79
C GLU A 193 -16.10 16.22 -0.54
N ASP A 194 -15.23 16.52 0.43
CA ASP A 194 -15.60 17.24 1.67
C ASP A 194 -15.75 18.75 1.46
N GLU A 195 -15.16 19.34 0.42
CA GLU A 195 -15.30 20.77 0.08
C GLU A 195 -16.71 21.12 -0.50
N GLY A 196 -17.48 20.13 -0.92
CA GLY A 196 -18.79 20.33 -1.56
C GLY A 196 -20.00 20.46 -0.60
N GLU A 197 -19.90 20.01 0.64
CA GLU A 197 -21.05 19.97 1.57
C GLU A 197 -21.22 21.19 2.48
N PHE A 198 -20.23 22.06 2.62
CA PHE A 198 -20.31 23.24 3.50
C PHE A 198 -20.56 24.57 2.78
N GLY A 199 -20.87 24.56 1.49
CA GLY A 199 -20.98 25.74 0.63
C GLY A 199 -22.41 26.29 0.38
N ASN A 200 -23.46 25.86 1.06
CA ASN A 200 -24.81 26.42 0.84
C ASN A 200 -25.61 26.54 2.15
N GLY A 201 -25.33 27.60 2.88
CA GLY A 201 -26.08 27.91 4.13
C GLY A 201 -26.03 29.35 4.58
N ASP A 202 -26.04 30.32 3.66
CA ASP A 202 -26.33 31.71 3.99
C ASP A 202 -27.45 32.22 3.08
N GLY A 203 -28.67 31.84 3.43
CA GLY A 203 -29.89 32.49 2.92
C GLY A 203 -30.22 33.70 3.78
N GLU A 204 -29.95 34.90 3.26
CA GLU A 204 -30.35 36.16 3.84
C GLU A 204 -31.89 36.22 3.97
N ASP A 205 -32.39 36.19 5.21
CA ASP A 205 -33.72 36.61 5.53
C ASP A 205 -33.83 38.15 5.46
N GLU A 206 -34.20 38.69 4.30
CA GLU A 206 -34.69 40.07 4.20
C GLU A 206 -36.05 40.21 4.89
N VAL A 207 -36.05 40.84 6.04
CA VAL A 207 -37.24 41.39 6.68
C VAL A 207 -37.70 42.61 5.88
N LYS A 208 -38.89 42.56 5.30
CA LYS A 208 -39.61 43.75 4.79
C LYS A 208 -40.73 44.13 5.76
N ASP A 209 -40.67 45.38 6.15
CA ASP A 209 -41.70 46.15 6.87
C ASP A 209 -43.10 46.18 6.17
#